data_4c6e0174ac7ca75546228b81db433c88
#
_entry.id   4c6e0174ac7ca75546228b81db433c88
#
_cell.length_a   1.000
_cell.length_b   1.000
_cell.length_c   1.000
_cell.angle_alpha   90.00
_cell.angle_beta   90.00
_cell.angle_gamma   90.00
#
_symmetry.space_group_name_H-M   'P 1'
#
loop_
_entity.id
_entity.type
_entity.pdbx_description
1 polymer ?
#
loop_
_entity_poly.entity_id
_entity_poly.type
_entity_poly.pdbx_seq_one_letter_code
_entity_poly.pdbx_strand_id
1 'polypeptide(L)'
;MLVYCTDIEHGERIDPRIVALARDADLLIHEGQYTPEELPRYRGWGHSSWAQAVEVAEKAKVKRLILTHHDPDHDDAFLQDVEERCQNRFPSAVLAREKMEIVI
;
A
#
# COMPACT_ATOMS: atom_id res chain seq x y z
N MET A 1 9.18 -12.65 -8.18
CA MET A 1 8.73 -12.93 -6.81
C MET A 1 7.54 -12.03 -6.48
N LEU A 2 6.54 -12.61 -5.88
CA LEU A 2 5.35 -11.90 -5.40
C LEU A 2 5.40 -11.86 -3.87
N VAL A 3 5.20 -10.68 -3.28
CA VAL A 3 5.10 -10.52 -1.84
C VAL A 3 3.74 -9.91 -1.50
N TYR A 4 3.06 -10.52 -0.54
CA TYR A 4 1.72 -10.10 -0.10
C TYR A 4 1.77 -9.73 1.38
N CYS A 5 1.46 -8.47 1.69
CA CYS A 5 1.46 -7.94 3.05
C CYS A 5 0.08 -7.34 3.36
N THR A 6 -0.67 -8.00 4.23
CA THR A 6 -2.00 -7.55 4.64
C THR A 6 -2.10 -7.54 6.16
N ASP A 7 -3.01 -6.73 6.69
CA ASP A 7 -3.23 -6.57 8.13
C ASP A 7 -1.94 -6.20 8.87
N ILE A 8 -1.19 -5.24 8.29
CA ILE A 8 0.09 -4.79 8.82
C ILE A 8 -0.01 -3.35 9.31
N GLU A 9 0.46 -3.13 10.52
CA GLU A 9 0.63 -1.79 11.07
C GLU A 9 2.12 -1.57 11.31
N HIS A 10 2.73 -0.58 10.61
CA HIS A 10 4.14 -0.25 10.77
C HIS A 10 4.43 0.60 12.01
N GLY A 11 3.42 1.32 12.52
CA GLY A 11 3.63 2.29 13.57
C GLY A 11 4.22 3.58 13.01
N GLU A 12 5.14 4.21 13.72
CA GLU A 12 5.73 5.49 13.30
C GLU A 12 6.77 5.35 12.19
N ARG A 13 7.38 4.18 12.07
CA ARG A 13 8.41 3.91 11.07
C ARG A 13 8.11 2.63 10.33
N ILE A 14 8.50 2.60 9.07
CA ILE A 14 8.37 1.39 8.25
C ILE A 14 9.18 0.26 8.89
N ASP A 15 8.56 -0.92 9.00
CA ASP A 15 9.21 -2.11 9.55
C ASP A 15 10.30 -2.59 8.58
N PRO A 16 11.58 -2.59 8.99
CA PRO A 16 12.65 -3.01 8.10
C PRO A 16 12.58 -4.49 7.70
N ARG A 17 11.89 -5.32 8.47
CA ARG A 17 11.70 -6.73 8.11
C ARG A 17 10.80 -6.87 6.89
N ILE A 18 9.79 -6.00 6.76
CA ILE A 18 8.90 -5.99 5.60
C ILE A 18 9.65 -5.52 4.36
N VAL A 19 10.48 -4.48 4.50
CA VAL A 19 11.33 -4.01 3.40
C VAL A 19 12.28 -5.12 2.94
N ALA A 20 12.92 -5.81 3.88
CA ALA A 20 13.84 -6.92 3.55
C ALA A 20 13.11 -8.04 2.81
N LEU A 21 11.90 -8.40 3.26
CA LEU A 21 11.09 -9.43 2.62
C LEU A 21 10.71 -9.07 1.18
N ALA A 22 10.36 -7.81 0.95
CA ALA A 22 9.90 -7.33 -0.34
C ALA A 22 11.02 -6.91 -1.30
N ARG A 23 12.27 -6.92 -0.86
CA ARG A 23 13.38 -6.40 -1.67
C ARG A 23 13.43 -7.04 -3.05
N ASP A 24 13.46 -6.17 -4.07
CA ASP A 24 13.55 -6.54 -5.49
C ASP A 24 12.39 -7.43 -5.98
N ALA A 25 11.27 -7.47 -5.28
CA ALA A 25 10.11 -8.22 -5.74
C ALA A 25 9.56 -7.67 -7.07
N ASP A 26 9.01 -8.53 -7.88
CA ASP A 26 8.34 -8.12 -9.11
C ASP A 26 7.02 -7.42 -8.82
N LEU A 27 6.34 -7.84 -7.76
CA LEU A 27 5.07 -7.28 -7.34
C LEU A 27 4.97 -7.32 -5.83
N LEU A 28 4.65 -6.17 -5.23
CA LEU A 28 4.28 -6.06 -3.83
C LEU A 28 2.79 -5.75 -3.75
N ILE A 29 2.04 -6.60 -3.06
CA ILE A 29 0.65 -6.32 -2.69
C ILE A 29 0.68 -5.94 -1.22
N HIS A 30 0.31 -4.69 -0.91
CA HIS A 30 0.36 -4.15 0.45
C HIS A 30 -0.93 -3.43 0.75
N GLU A 31 -1.38 -3.51 2.00
CA GLU A 31 -2.56 -2.79 2.39
C GLU A 31 -2.31 -1.28 2.45
N GLY A 32 -3.38 -0.50 2.27
CA GLY A 32 -3.34 0.94 2.39
C GLY A 32 -4.71 1.44 2.80
N GLN A 33 -5.20 0.95 3.95
CA GLN A 33 -6.56 1.22 4.40
C GLN A 33 -6.79 2.70 4.68
N TYR A 34 -5.77 3.39 5.20
CA TYR A 34 -5.90 4.77 5.64
C TYR A 34 -5.10 5.73 4.78
N THR A 35 -5.53 7.01 4.76
CA THR A 35 -4.66 8.09 4.29
C THR A 35 -3.67 8.44 5.40
N PRO A 36 -2.56 9.12 5.08
CA PRO A 36 -1.63 9.59 6.11
C PRO A 36 -2.31 10.46 7.17
N GLU A 37 -3.32 11.22 6.76
CA GLU A 37 -4.07 12.12 7.64
C GLU A 37 -4.96 11.35 8.60
N GLU A 38 -5.47 10.19 8.19
CA GLU A 38 -6.33 9.35 9.01
C GLU A 38 -5.56 8.45 9.98
N LEU A 39 -4.34 8.06 9.63
CA LEU A 39 -3.58 7.04 10.35
C LEU A 39 -3.46 7.29 11.85
N PRO A 40 -3.19 8.52 12.34
CA PRO A 40 -3.06 8.75 13.78
C PRO A 40 -4.30 8.40 14.59
N ARG A 41 -5.49 8.46 13.98
CA ARG A 41 -6.76 8.11 14.66
C ARG A 41 -6.90 6.62 14.88
N TYR A 42 -6.21 5.81 14.06
CA TYR A 42 -6.43 4.37 13.99
C TYR A 42 -5.19 3.56 14.39
N ARG A 43 -4.29 4.17 15.16
CA ARG A 43 -3.14 3.46 15.70
C ARG A 43 -3.61 2.30 16.58
N GLY A 44 -2.98 1.15 16.40
CA GLY A 44 -3.33 -0.05 17.14
C GLY A 44 -4.44 -0.88 16.48
N TRP A 45 -4.99 -0.43 15.35
CA TRP A 45 -6.05 -1.15 14.65
C TRP A 45 -5.52 -2.21 13.66
N GLY A 46 -4.18 -2.29 13.51
CA GLY A 46 -3.55 -3.35 12.73
C GLY A 46 -3.43 -3.08 11.24
N HIS A 47 -3.48 -1.80 10.83
CA HIS A 47 -3.44 -1.43 9.40
C HIS A 47 -2.48 -0.29 9.13
N SER A 48 -2.14 -0.11 7.84
CA SER A 48 -1.19 0.89 7.36
C SER A 48 -1.89 1.95 6.51
N SER A 49 -1.22 3.09 6.30
CA SER A 49 -1.64 4.07 5.31
C SER A 49 -1.09 3.71 3.93
N TRP A 50 -1.70 4.28 2.87
CA TRP A 50 -1.19 4.10 1.52
C TRP A 50 0.23 4.67 1.38
N ALA A 51 0.54 5.75 2.10
CA ALA A 51 1.87 6.36 2.04
C ALA A 51 2.94 5.43 2.61
N GLN A 52 2.62 4.67 3.66
CA GLN A 52 3.54 3.68 4.21
C GLN A 52 3.78 2.54 3.21
N ALA A 53 2.74 2.10 2.51
CA ALA A 53 2.89 1.07 1.47
C ALA A 53 3.80 1.57 0.35
N VAL A 54 3.64 2.82 -0.09
CA VAL A 54 4.50 3.41 -1.11
C VAL A 54 5.94 3.50 -0.62
N GLU A 55 6.15 3.88 0.65
CA GLU A 55 7.50 3.95 1.22
C GLU A 55 8.17 2.57 1.24
N VAL A 56 7.44 1.50 1.59
CA VAL A 56 7.97 0.14 1.52
C VAL A 56 8.38 -0.19 0.08
N ALA A 57 7.52 0.11 -0.89
CA ALA A 57 7.79 -0.15 -2.30
C ALA A 57 9.06 0.58 -2.78
N GLU A 58 9.21 1.84 -2.39
CA GLU A 58 10.39 2.63 -2.75
C GLU A 58 11.66 2.06 -2.13
N LYS A 59 11.63 1.75 -0.83
CA LYS A 59 12.80 1.24 -0.11
C LYS A 59 13.19 -0.17 -0.55
N ALA A 60 12.22 -1.02 -0.84
CA ALA A 60 12.46 -2.39 -1.29
C ALA A 60 12.75 -2.47 -2.80
N LYS A 61 12.56 -1.41 -3.54
CA LYS A 61 12.79 -1.33 -4.99
C LYS A 61 11.97 -2.37 -5.77
N VAL A 62 10.70 -2.53 -5.37
CA VAL A 62 9.79 -3.42 -6.09
C VAL A 62 9.45 -2.81 -7.45
N LYS A 63 9.09 -3.66 -8.42
CA LYS A 63 8.75 -3.20 -9.75
C LYS A 63 7.33 -2.65 -9.84
N ARG A 64 6.38 -3.24 -9.10
CA ARG A 64 4.97 -2.85 -9.10
C ARG A 64 4.40 -2.91 -7.70
N LEU A 65 3.44 -2.04 -7.41
CA LEU A 65 2.75 -1.99 -6.12
C LEU A 65 1.24 -2.05 -6.36
N ILE A 66 0.55 -2.92 -5.63
CA ILE A 66 -0.91 -2.94 -5.59
C ILE A 66 -1.35 -2.70 -4.15
N LEU A 67 -2.24 -1.72 -3.97
CA LEU A 67 -2.80 -1.38 -2.67
C LEU A 67 -4.15 -2.07 -2.48
N THR A 68 -4.32 -2.69 -1.31
CA THR A 68 -5.55 -3.40 -0.94
C THR A 68 -6.10 -2.87 0.38
N HIS A 69 -7.20 -3.45 0.87
CA HIS A 69 -7.82 -3.14 2.17
C HIS A 69 -8.17 -1.67 2.32
N HIS A 70 -8.91 -1.13 1.35
CA HIS A 70 -9.41 0.24 1.43
C HIS A 70 -10.52 0.32 2.48
N ASP A 71 -10.59 1.46 3.19
CA ASP A 71 -11.66 1.71 4.13
C ASP A 71 -13.01 1.70 3.40
N PRO A 72 -14.01 0.93 3.86
CA PRO A 72 -15.33 0.90 3.21
C PRO A 72 -16.05 2.25 3.15
N ASP A 73 -15.67 3.18 4.01
CA ASP A 73 -16.24 4.53 4.03
C ASP A 73 -15.68 5.43 2.91
N HIS A 74 -14.62 5.00 2.22
CA HIS A 74 -14.04 5.74 1.11
C HIS A 74 -14.83 5.46 -0.18
N ASP A 75 -15.32 6.51 -0.84
CA ASP A 75 -16.04 6.35 -2.11
C ASP A 75 -15.06 6.26 -3.30
N ASP A 76 -15.61 6.02 -4.50
CA ASP A 76 -14.81 5.84 -5.71
C ASP A 76 -14.00 7.09 -6.07
N ALA A 77 -14.56 8.28 -5.88
CA ALA A 77 -13.85 9.52 -6.16
C ALA A 77 -12.68 9.71 -5.22
N PHE A 78 -12.85 9.36 -3.94
CA PHE A 78 -11.79 9.40 -2.95
C PHE A 78 -10.67 8.43 -3.31
N LEU A 79 -11.02 7.20 -3.70
CA LEU A 79 -10.04 6.18 -4.06
C LEU A 79 -9.27 6.57 -5.33
N GLN A 80 -9.92 7.21 -6.29
CA GLN A 80 -9.25 7.70 -7.49
C GLN A 80 -8.22 8.77 -7.14
N ASP A 81 -8.55 9.69 -6.24
CA ASP A 81 -7.60 10.70 -5.76
C ASP A 81 -6.41 10.06 -5.08
N VAL A 82 -6.64 9.06 -4.22
CA VAL A 82 -5.57 8.32 -3.56
C VAL A 82 -4.66 7.65 -4.59
N GLU A 83 -5.23 7.01 -5.60
CA GLU A 83 -4.45 6.36 -6.65
C GLU A 83 -3.55 7.35 -7.38
N GLU A 84 -4.07 8.53 -7.72
CA GLU A 84 -3.26 9.57 -8.35
C GLU A 84 -2.13 10.06 -7.45
N ARG A 85 -2.39 10.24 -6.17
CA ARG A 85 -1.37 10.63 -5.19
C ARG A 85 -0.28 9.58 -5.06
N CYS A 86 -0.66 8.30 -5.05
CA CYS A 86 0.29 7.19 -5.03
C CYS A 86 1.16 7.18 -6.28
N GLN A 87 0.55 7.33 -7.46
CA GLN A 87 1.26 7.28 -8.73
C GLN A 87 2.20 8.45 -8.92
N ASN A 88 1.95 9.59 -8.28
CA ASN A 88 2.88 10.71 -8.30
C ASN A 88 4.22 10.37 -7.61
N ARG A 89 4.20 9.46 -6.63
CA ARG A 89 5.40 9.01 -5.94
C ARG A 89 5.96 7.71 -6.50
N PHE A 90 5.07 6.80 -6.91
CA PHE A 90 5.43 5.48 -7.42
C PHE A 90 4.55 5.16 -8.62
N PRO A 91 5.01 5.49 -9.85
CA PRO A 91 4.17 5.38 -11.06
C PRO A 91 3.56 4.01 -11.33
N SER A 92 4.17 2.93 -10.85
CA SER A 92 3.67 1.57 -11.02
C SER A 92 2.65 1.17 -9.95
N ALA A 93 2.20 2.10 -9.12
CA ALA A 93 1.21 1.83 -8.08
C ALA A 93 -0.19 1.82 -8.67
N VAL A 94 -1.01 0.84 -8.25
CA VAL A 94 -2.44 0.81 -8.56
C VAL A 94 -3.21 0.37 -7.32
N LEU A 95 -4.47 0.79 -7.23
CA LEU A 95 -5.38 0.31 -6.20
C LEU A 95 -6.10 -0.93 -6.72
N ALA A 96 -6.20 -1.96 -5.87
CA ALA A 96 -6.94 -3.17 -6.21
C ALA A 96 -8.42 -2.84 -6.39
N ARG A 97 -9.03 -3.39 -7.43
CA ARG A 97 -10.45 -3.21 -7.75
C ARG A 97 -11.10 -4.57 -7.88
N GLU A 98 -12.41 -4.61 -7.64
CA GLU A 98 -13.17 -5.83 -7.85
C GLU A 98 -12.99 -6.34 -9.27
N LYS A 99 -12.78 -7.65 -9.41
CA LYS A 99 -12.55 -8.33 -10.70
C LYS A 99 -11.26 -7.91 -11.40
N MET A 100 -10.32 -7.30 -10.68
CA MET A 100 -9.02 -6.95 -11.24
C MET A 100 -8.23 -8.21 -11.55
N GLU A 101 -7.68 -8.28 -12.76
CA GLU A 101 -6.80 -9.35 -13.17
C GLU A 101 -5.36 -8.86 -13.15
N ILE A 102 -4.48 -9.65 -12.52
CA ILE A 102 -3.07 -9.28 -12.39
C ILE A 102 -2.23 -10.30 -13.14
N VAL A 103 -1.45 -9.81 -14.10
CA VAL A 103 -0.49 -10.64 -14.85
C VAL A 103 0.92 -10.24 -14.40
N ILE A 104 1.62 -11.21 -13.86
CA ILE A 104 2.99 -11.01 -13.37
C ILE A 104 3.99 -11.38 -14.46
#